data_3f0255bdeeeff29cf8f6e929aac3dc8f
#
_entry.id   3f0255bdeeeff29cf8f6e929aac3dc8f
#
_cell.length_a   1.000
_cell.length_b   1.000
_cell.length_c   1.000
_cell.angle_alpha   90.00
_cell.angle_beta   90.00
_cell.angle_gamma   90.00
#
_symmetry.space_group_name_H-M   'P 1'
#
loop_
_entity.id
_entity.type
_entity.pdbx_description
1 polymer ?
#
loop_
_entity_poly.entity_id
_entity_poly.type
_entity_poly.pdbx_seq_one_letter_code
_entity_poly.pdbx_strand_id
1 'polypeptide(L)'
;MLVLLDTSFLLTMLREHMDFCEEIRTTVPGQLRIVTIDLVQLELERLVRRGSSTTSGLAKLALEQLERKRVPVMDTKLVARDTDTAILAAALSQKGLVAVATLDKRLRETLRRSGVSTIYPRRRRGLILSKARRFSA
;
A
#
# COMPACT_ATOMS: atom_id res chain seq x y z
N MET A 1 -6.07 9.76 8.95
CA MET A 1 -5.03 8.71 8.81
C MET A 1 -4.51 8.70 7.38
N LEU A 2 -3.21 8.58 7.23
CA LEU A 2 -2.57 8.37 5.93
C LEU A 2 -2.48 6.87 5.66
N VAL A 3 -2.89 6.44 4.47
CA VAL A 3 -2.78 5.03 4.06
C VAL A 3 -1.86 4.95 2.85
N LEU A 4 -0.76 4.22 3.02
CA LEU A 4 0.21 3.97 1.95
C LEU A 4 -0.09 2.64 1.28
N LEU A 5 -0.17 2.64 -0.04
CA LEU A 5 -0.47 1.44 -0.82
C LEU A 5 0.82 0.82 -1.35
N ASP A 6 1.03 -0.46 -1.06
CA ASP A 6 2.14 -1.25 -1.58
C ASP A 6 1.73 -2.00 -2.85
N THR A 7 2.71 -2.33 -3.67
CA THR A 7 2.50 -3.04 -4.94
C THR A 7 1.73 -4.36 -4.76
N SER A 8 2.14 -5.18 -3.80
CA SER A 8 1.52 -6.49 -3.55
C SER A 8 0.04 -6.36 -3.23
N PHE A 9 -0.33 -5.36 -2.45
CA PHE A 9 -1.72 -5.08 -2.09
C PHE A 9 -2.54 -4.70 -3.34
N LEU A 10 -2.03 -3.77 -4.13
CA LEU A 10 -2.71 -3.33 -5.35
C LEU A 10 -2.96 -4.48 -6.32
N LEU A 11 -1.95 -5.28 -6.60
CA LEU A 11 -2.07 -6.41 -7.53
C LEU A 11 -3.07 -7.44 -7.02
N THR A 12 -3.06 -7.73 -5.74
CA THR A 12 -3.98 -8.72 -5.16
C THR A 12 -5.43 -8.22 -5.18
N MET A 13 -5.65 -6.96 -4.81
CA MET A 13 -6.99 -6.40 -4.82
C MET A 13 -7.59 -6.41 -6.22
N LEU A 14 -6.79 -6.08 -7.22
CA LEU A 14 -7.26 -6.09 -8.62
C LEU A 14 -7.47 -7.51 -9.14
N ARG A 15 -6.63 -8.45 -8.75
CA ARG A 15 -6.82 -9.86 -9.08
C ARG A 15 -8.15 -10.38 -8.56
N GLU A 16 -8.53 -9.95 -7.36
CA GLU A 16 -9.79 -10.35 -6.71
C GLU A 16 -10.97 -9.46 -7.11
N HIS A 17 -10.78 -8.57 -8.09
CA HIS A 17 -11.82 -7.66 -8.59
C HIS A 17 -12.42 -6.76 -7.50
N MET A 18 -11.59 -6.29 -6.57
CA MET A 18 -12.01 -5.45 -5.47
C MET A 18 -11.57 -4.00 -5.68
N ASP A 19 -12.44 -3.06 -5.33
CA ASP A 19 -12.08 -1.64 -5.31
C ASP A 19 -11.27 -1.35 -4.04
N PHE A 20 -9.96 -1.16 -4.20
CA PHE A 20 -9.07 -1.01 -3.05
C PHE A 20 -9.36 0.25 -2.22
N CYS A 21 -9.77 1.33 -2.86
CA CYS A 21 -10.09 2.56 -2.12
C CYS A 21 -11.37 2.39 -1.30
N GLU A 22 -12.39 1.81 -1.90
CA GLU A 22 -13.67 1.59 -1.20
C GLU A 22 -13.51 0.59 -0.06
N GLU A 23 -12.80 -0.50 -0.29
CA GLU A 23 -12.54 -1.50 0.75
C GLU A 23 -11.78 -0.89 1.94
N ILE A 24 -10.80 -0.03 1.67
CA ILE A 24 -10.08 0.66 2.73
C ILE A 24 -11.01 1.60 3.49
N ARG A 25 -11.83 2.39 2.81
CA ARG A 25 -12.76 3.30 3.45
C ARG A 25 -13.82 2.60 4.29
N THR A 26 -14.23 1.42 3.86
CA THR A 26 -15.19 0.59 4.62
C THR A 26 -14.56 0.02 5.89
N THR A 27 -13.27 -0.34 5.82
CA THR A 27 -12.58 -1.00 6.92
C THR A 27 -12.03 -0.02 7.95
N VAL A 28 -11.51 1.11 7.50
CA VAL A 28 -10.82 2.08 8.35
C VAL A 28 -11.72 3.28 8.59
N PRO A 29 -12.12 3.54 9.85
CA PRO A 29 -13.01 4.66 10.15
C PRO A 29 -12.30 6.02 10.03
N GLY A 30 -13.09 7.07 9.82
CA GLY A 30 -12.61 8.44 9.81
C GLY A 30 -12.16 8.92 8.44
N GLN A 31 -11.54 10.09 8.44
CA GLN A 31 -11.01 10.69 7.21
C GLN A 31 -9.69 10.06 6.85
N LEU A 32 -9.56 9.69 5.58
CA LEU A 32 -8.38 9.00 5.08
C LEU A 32 -7.76 9.77 3.92
N ARG A 33 -6.43 9.74 3.87
CA ARG A 33 -5.67 10.12 2.70
C ARG A 33 -4.99 8.86 2.19
N ILE A 34 -5.44 8.39 1.03
CA ILE A 34 -4.91 7.18 0.40
C ILE A 34 -3.88 7.62 -0.63
N VAL A 35 -2.64 7.17 -0.45
CA VAL A 35 -1.52 7.55 -1.32
C VAL A 35 -0.66 6.33 -1.62
N THR A 36 0.22 6.45 -2.60
CA THR A 36 1.28 5.48 -2.83
C THR A 36 2.61 6.23 -2.94
N ILE A 37 3.69 5.52 -3.22
CA ILE A 37 5.01 6.14 -3.37
C ILE A 37 5.54 5.93 -4.78
N ASP A 38 6.51 6.75 -5.16
CA ASP A 38 7.17 6.74 -6.47
C ASP A 38 7.76 5.36 -6.82
N LEU A 39 8.38 4.67 -5.87
CA LEU A 39 8.94 3.34 -6.12
C LEU A 39 7.87 2.29 -6.43
N VAL A 40 6.68 2.41 -5.84
CA VAL A 40 5.55 1.53 -6.21
C VAL A 40 5.14 1.77 -7.65
N GLN A 41 5.03 3.03 -8.05
CA GLN A 41 4.70 3.38 -9.42
C GLN A 41 5.74 2.85 -10.41
N LEU A 42 7.02 3.02 -10.10
CA LEU A 42 8.12 2.50 -10.92
C LEU A 42 8.09 0.96 -11.01
N GLU A 43 7.80 0.30 -9.90
CA GLU A 43 7.69 -1.16 -9.86
C GLU A 43 6.53 -1.64 -10.75
N LEU A 44 5.38 -0.97 -10.68
CA LEU A 44 4.25 -1.28 -11.55
C LEU A 44 4.60 -1.08 -13.03
N GLU A 45 5.27 0.01 -13.36
CA GLU A 45 5.71 0.28 -14.73
C GLU A 45 6.68 -0.79 -15.23
N ARG A 46 7.58 -1.26 -14.36
CA ARG A 46 8.48 -2.36 -14.68
C ARG A 46 7.71 -3.65 -14.95
N LEU A 47 6.72 -3.96 -14.13
CA LEU A 47 5.90 -5.17 -14.29
C LEU A 47 5.08 -5.13 -15.58
N VAL A 48 4.63 -3.97 -16.03
CA VAL A 48 3.97 -3.83 -17.34
C VAL A 48 4.92 -4.29 -18.46
N ARG A 49 6.19 -3.93 -18.37
CA ARG A 49 7.17 -4.23 -19.42
C ARG A 49 7.76 -5.64 -19.33
N ARG A 50 7.94 -6.18 -18.10
CA ARG A 50 8.73 -7.38 -17.84
C ARG A 50 7.99 -8.51 -17.14
N GLY A 51 6.76 -8.27 -16.68
CA GLY A 51 5.98 -9.30 -16.01
C GLY A 51 5.41 -10.33 -16.99
N SER A 52 4.88 -11.42 -16.44
CA SER A 52 4.07 -12.36 -17.21
C SER A 52 2.85 -11.63 -17.78
N SER A 53 2.15 -12.23 -18.75
CA SER A 53 0.94 -11.63 -19.34
C SER A 53 -0.07 -11.22 -18.27
N THR A 54 -0.30 -12.09 -17.29
CA THR A 54 -1.25 -11.83 -16.20
C THR A 54 -0.77 -10.70 -15.32
N THR A 55 0.48 -10.75 -14.88
CA THR A 55 1.05 -9.71 -14.01
C THR A 55 1.16 -8.37 -14.72
N SER A 56 1.56 -8.37 -16.00
CA SER A 56 1.61 -7.16 -16.81
C SER A 56 0.24 -6.50 -16.92
N GLY A 57 -0.81 -7.29 -17.18
CA GLY A 57 -2.18 -6.81 -17.26
C GLY A 57 -2.67 -6.21 -15.93
N LEU A 58 -2.38 -6.87 -14.82
CA LEU A 58 -2.74 -6.36 -13.49
C LEU A 58 -1.99 -5.08 -13.17
N ALA A 59 -0.70 -5.00 -13.47
CA ALA A 59 0.10 -3.81 -13.23
C ALA A 59 -0.41 -2.61 -14.05
N LYS A 60 -0.78 -2.85 -15.31
CA LYS A 60 -1.36 -1.83 -16.17
C LYS A 60 -2.68 -1.33 -15.59
N LEU A 61 -3.53 -2.26 -15.14
CA LEU A 61 -4.80 -1.91 -14.51
C LEU A 61 -4.57 -1.12 -13.23
N ALA A 62 -3.57 -1.49 -12.43
CA ALA A 62 -3.22 -0.78 -11.20
C ALA A 62 -2.85 0.68 -11.50
N LEU A 63 -2.01 0.91 -12.50
CA LEU A 63 -1.62 2.26 -12.90
C LEU A 63 -2.83 3.07 -13.36
N GLU A 64 -3.70 2.47 -14.16
CA GLU A 64 -4.92 3.11 -14.63
C GLU A 64 -5.86 3.48 -13.47
N GLN A 65 -6.02 2.58 -12.49
CA GLN A 65 -6.87 2.82 -11.33
C GLN A 65 -6.29 3.90 -10.41
N LEU A 66 -4.99 3.91 -10.20
CA LEU A 66 -4.34 4.94 -9.40
C LEU A 66 -4.59 6.34 -10.01
N GLU A 67 -4.46 6.45 -11.32
CA GLU A 67 -4.72 7.69 -12.04
C GLU A 67 -6.19 8.08 -11.99
N ARG A 68 -7.09 7.16 -12.31
CA ARG A 68 -8.54 7.40 -12.32
C ARG A 68 -9.06 7.82 -10.95
N LYS A 69 -8.58 7.19 -9.90
CA LYS A 69 -8.97 7.49 -8.53
C LYS A 69 -8.21 8.68 -7.94
N ARG A 70 -7.31 9.27 -8.72
CA ARG A 70 -6.48 10.42 -8.33
C ARG A 70 -5.71 10.16 -7.03
N VAL A 71 -5.13 8.97 -6.93
CA VAL A 71 -4.28 8.62 -5.79
C VAL A 71 -2.95 9.36 -5.92
N PRO A 72 -2.60 10.22 -4.96
CA PRO A 72 -1.34 10.94 -5.02
C PRO A 72 -0.15 9.98 -4.93
N VAL A 73 0.92 10.31 -5.62
CA VAL A 73 2.18 9.58 -5.56
C VAL A 73 3.16 10.42 -4.75
N MET A 74 3.54 9.91 -3.58
CA MET A 74 4.50 10.58 -2.72
C MET A 74 5.90 10.44 -3.31
N ASP A 75 6.60 11.57 -3.43
CA ASP A 75 7.97 11.59 -3.88
C ASP A 75 8.89 11.28 -2.70
N THR A 76 9.50 10.11 -2.71
CA THR A 76 10.47 9.69 -1.69
C THR A 76 11.90 10.09 -2.05
N LYS A 77 12.07 10.78 -3.20
CA LYS A 77 13.36 11.18 -3.75
C LYS A 77 14.29 10.02 -4.03
N LEU A 78 13.72 8.82 -4.13
CA LEU A 78 14.42 7.57 -4.46
C LEU A 78 15.65 7.32 -3.57
N VAL A 79 15.57 7.73 -2.29
CA VAL A 79 16.67 7.54 -1.33
C VAL A 79 16.89 6.07 -0.98
N ALA A 80 15.84 5.25 -1.09
CA ALA A 80 15.92 3.81 -0.87
C ALA A 80 15.95 3.08 -2.21
N ARG A 81 16.62 1.92 -2.25
CA ARG A 81 16.72 1.12 -3.47
C ARG A 81 15.55 0.17 -3.64
N ASP A 82 14.98 -0.29 -2.55
CA ASP A 82 13.85 -1.22 -2.58
C ASP A 82 12.58 -0.57 -2.02
N THR A 83 11.47 -1.07 -2.51
CA THR A 83 10.14 -0.55 -2.19
C THR A 83 9.82 -0.69 -0.69
N ASP A 84 10.19 -1.80 -0.08
CA ASP A 84 9.89 -2.05 1.33
C ASP A 84 10.58 -1.04 2.25
N THR A 85 11.86 -0.78 2.01
CA THR A 85 12.61 0.22 2.77
C THR A 85 12.02 1.63 2.56
N ALA A 86 11.65 1.95 1.33
CA ALA A 86 11.06 3.24 1.00
C ALA A 86 9.70 3.42 1.68
N ILE A 87 8.86 2.39 1.69
CA ILE A 87 7.56 2.44 2.37
C ILE A 87 7.74 2.63 3.88
N LEU A 88 8.64 1.88 4.48
CA LEU A 88 8.93 2.02 5.91
C LEU A 88 9.40 3.43 6.24
N ALA A 89 10.34 3.95 5.48
CA ALA A 89 10.86 5.30 5.67
C ALA A 89 9.76 6.35 5.49
N ALA A 90 8.95 6.22 4.46
CA ALA A 90 7.84 7.14 4.20
C ALA A 90 6.83 7.11 5.35
N ALA A 91 6.49 5.91 5.85
CA ALA A 91 5.55 5.76 6.95
C ALA A 91 6.09 6.40 8.23
N LEU A 92 7.37 6.18 8.55
CA LEU A 92 7.98 6.70 9.76
C LEU A 92 8.20 8.22 9.71
N SER A 93 8.27 8.81 8.53
CA SER A 93 8.45 10.26 8.38
C SER A 93 7.15 11.05 8.59
N GLN A 94 6.01 10.38 8.66
CA GLN A 94 4.72 11.05 8.79
C GLN A 94 4.43 11.43 10.25
N LYS A 95 3.87 12.62 10.42
CA LYS A 95 3.31 13.04 11.71
C LYS A 95 1.86 12.58 11.75
N GLY A 96 1.48 11.83 12.74
CA GLY A 96 0.12 11.35 12.90
C GLY A 96 -0.04 9.87 12.55
N LEU A 97 -1.28 9.44 12.41
CA LEU A 97 -1.60 8.03 12.20
C LEU A 97 -1.33 7.62 10.76
N VAL A 98 -0.62 6.51 10.62
CA VAL A 98 -0.27 5.92 9.32
C VAL A 98 -0.61 4.45 9.34
N ALA A 99 -1.14 3.97 8.22
CA ALA A 99 -1.28 2.54 7.96
C ALA A 99 -0.68 2.23 6.59
N VAL A 100 -0.10 1.05 6.45
CA VAL A 100 0.43 0.56 5.19
C VAL A 100 -0.38 -0.64 4.74
N ALA A 101 -0.90 -0.59 3.52
CA ALA A 101 -1.64 -1.69 2.92
C ALA A 101 -0.65 -2.55 2.13
N THR A 102 -0.40 -3.76 2.63
CA THR A 102 0.57 -4.69 2.04
C THR A 102 0.25 -6.13 2.40
N LEU A 103 0.61 -7.07 1.51
CA LEU A 103 0.53 -8.50 1.77
C LEU A 103 1.82 -9.09 2.31
N ASP A 104 2.92 -8.35 2.23
CA ASP A 104 4.23 -8.85 2.67
C ASP A 104 4.26 -9.00 4.19
N LYS A 105 4.33 -10.24 4.66
CA LYS A 105 4.33 -10.53 6.10
C LYS A 105 5.54 -9.96 6.82
N ARG A 106 6.71 -10.00 6.19
CA ARG A 106 7.94 -9.44 6.80
C ARG A 106 7.83 -7.93 6.96
N LEU A 107 7.35 -7.27 5.91
CA LEU A 107 7.13 -5.82 5.95
C LEU A 107 6.10 -5.47 7.02
N ARG A 108 4.97 -6.20 7.07
CA ARG A 108 3.94 -5.95 8.09
C ARG A 108 4.48 -6.08 9.50
N GLU A 109 5.31 -7.10 9.74
CA GLU A 109 5.90 -7.31 11.05
C GLU A 109 6.87 -6.18 11.42
N THR A 110 7.72 -5.77 10.49
CA THR A 110 8.63 -4.64 10.68
C THR A 110 7.87 -3.34 10.96
N LEU A 111 6.81 -3.08 10.21
CA LEU A 111 5.96 -1.91 10.39
C LEU A 111 5.32 -1.90 11.78
N ARG A 112 4.76 -3.04 12.19
CA ARG A 112 4.14 -3.16 13.52
C ARG A 112 5.13 -2.90 14.65
N ARG A 113 6.33 -3.42 14.54
CA ARG A 113 7.41 -3.16 15.52
C ARG A 113 7.79 -1.68 15.56
N SER A 114 7.64 -1.00 14.44
CA SER A 114 7.95 0.43 14.32
C SER A 114 6.78 1.34 14.68
N GLY A 115 5.65 0.79 15.13
CA GLY A 115 4.50 1.56 15.54
C GLY A 115 3.57 1.97 14.38
N VAL A 116 3.67 1.31 13.23
CA VAL A 116 2.84 1.59 12.05
C VAL A 116 1.78 0.51 11.90
N SER A 117 0.53 0.93 11.73
CA SER A 117 -0.59 0.01 11.48
C SER A 117 -0.51 -0.58 10.08
N THR A 118 -1.12 -1.75 9.88
CA THR A 118 -1.10 -2.43 8.60
C THR A 118 -2.51 -2.82 8.17
N ILE A 119 -2.72 -2.85 6.86
CA ILE A 119 -3.99 -3.27 6.25
C ILE A 119 -3.67 -4.40 5.28
N TYR A 120 -4.43 -5.48 5.35
CA TYR A 120 -4.25 -6.61 4.46
C TYR A 120 -5.56 -7.36 4.23
N PRO A 121 -5.70 -8.09 3.10
CA PRO A 121 -6.94 -8.79 2.81
C PRO A 121 -7.20 -9.95 3.77
N ARG A 122 -8.47 -10.14 4.09
CA ARG A 122 -8.93 -11.36 4.74
C ARG A 122 -8.94 -12.50 3.72
N ARG A 123 -8.87 -13.72 4.25
CA ARG A 123 -8.82 -14.93 3.44
C ARG A 123 -10.02 -15.09 2.49
N ARG A 124 -11.21 -14.62 2.88
CA ARG A 124 -12.43 -14.78 2.09
C ARG A 124 -13.00 -13.49 1.55
N ARG A 125 -12.99 -12.43 2.32
CA ARG A 125 -13.61 -11.16 1.94
C ARG A 125 -13.21 -10.04 2.87
N GLY A 126 -13.03 -8.83 2.32
CA GLY A 126 -12.77 -7.64 3.10
C GLY A 126 -11.32 -7.50 3.52
N LEU A 127 -11.07 -6.50 4.34
CA LEU A 127 -9.73 -6.17 4.81
C LEU A 127 -9.65 -6.25 6.32
N ILE A 128 -8.44 -6.44 6.83
CA ILE A 128 -8.11 -6.38 8.24
C ILE A 128 -7.23 -5.15 8.45
N LEU A 129 -7.59 -4.33 9.43
CA LEU A 129 -6.72 -3.28 9.95
C LEU A 129 -6.09 -3.81 11.23
N SER A 130 -4.77 -4.02 11.20
CA SER A 130 -4.00 -4.41 12.38
C SER A 130 -3.34 -3.16 12.95
N LYS A 131 -3.91 -2.67 14.05
CA LYS A 131 -3.38 -1.47 14.70
C LYS A 131 -2.07 -1.79 15.39
N ALA A 132 -1.07 -0.95 15.17
CA ALA A 132 0.16 -1.03 15.90
C ALA A 132 -0.08 -0.67 17.36
N ARG A 133 0.61 -1.39 18.27
CA ARG A 133 0.58 -1.03 19.68
C ARG A 133 1.39 0.26 19.84
N ARG A 134 0.73 1.28 20.38
CA ARG A 134 1.46 2.45 20.83
C ARG A 134 2.14 2.08 22.15
N PHE A 135 3.45 2.17 22.15
CA PHE A 135 4.16 2.18 23.42
C PHE A 135 3.86 3.52 24.07
N SER A 136 3.04 3.49 25.11
CA SER A 136 2.95 4.64 25.99
C SER A 136 4.31 4.78 26.67
N ALA A 137 4.98 5.85 26.36
CA ALA A 137 6.20 6.22 27.08
C ALA A 137 5.86 6.46 28.57
#